data_ffcb6a97b33ff77077ddd03ceba7de72
#
_entry.id   ffcb6a97b33ff77077ddd03ceba7de72
#
_cell.length_a   1.000
_cell.length_b   1.000
_cell.length_c   1.000
_cell.angle_alpha   90.00
_cell.angle_beta   90.00
_cell.angle_gamma   90.00
#
_symmetry.space_group_name_H-M   'P 1'
#
loop_
_entity.id
_entity.type
_entity.pdbx_description
1 polymer ?
#
loop_
_entity_poly.entity_id
_entity_poly.type
_entity_poly.pdbx_seq_one_letter_code
_entity_poly.pdbx_strand_id
1 'polypeptide(L)'
;MGELARHLHLTATEATRQLKRMTEALLIERLPEGAYTATPYGRLLLQLSPSLEFVSRHREYFATRDLSRLPYAFVNRIGELTQGTLHMETMESIVAGEQLMGRAKRYFWALVPGPGSELLGPTVHEQRLRGVDFRFAVPVESLPSKAPPPGAEPDYDLRGLGQIPAILAATDEEGFVSFPPVGGRWDYTGFYGRDPKFLQWTKDVFLHFWEQGKRAPTL
;
A
#
# COMPACT_ATOMS: atom_id res chain seq x y z
N MET A 1 -33.74 -3.36 17.21
CA MET A 1 -33.92 -4.30 16.06
C MET A 1 -34.23 -3.58 14.75
N GLY A 2 -35.29 -2.79 14.65
CA GLY A 2 -35.64 -2.13 13.38
C GLY A 2 -34.63 -1.14 12.83
N GLU A 3 -33.86 -0.50 13.69
CA GLU A 3 -32.81 0.44 13.28
C GLU A 3 -31.58 -0.30 12.70
N LEU A 4 -31.12 -1.36 13.35
CA LEU A 4 -30.01 -2.21 12.86
C LEU A 4 -30.37 -2.88 11.52
N ALA A 5 -31.60 -3.42 11.40
CA ALA A 5 -32.05 -4.05 10.17
C ALA A 5 -32.11 -3.04 9.01
N ARG A 6 -32.58 -1.82 9.23
CA ARG A 6 -32.58 -0.74 8.23
C ARG A 6 -31.17 -0.33 7.83
N HIS A 7 -30.27 -0.17 8.80
CA HIS A 7 -28.89 0.22 8.54
C HIS A 7 -28.13 -0.82 7.70
N LEU A 8 -28.41 -2.10 7.92
CA LEU A 8 -27.78 -3.22 7.21
C LEU A 8 -28.56 -3.68 5.96
N HIS A 9 -29.66 -3.00 5.60
CA HIS A 9 -30.56 -3.37 4.49
C HIS A 9 -31.08 -4.83 4.61
N LEU A 10 -31.34 -5.28 5.84
CA LEU A 10 -31.86 -6.61 6.15
C LEU A 10 -33.34 -6.55 6.56
N THR A 11 -34.07 -7.65 6.35
CA THR A 11 -35.39 -7.83 6.98
C THR A 11 -35.22 -8.06 8.50
N ALA A 12 -36.25 -7.76 9.29
CA ALA A 12 -36.22 -8.00 10.73
C ALA A 12 -35.97 -9.48 11.07
N THR A 13 -36.52 -10.40 10.26
CA THR A 13 -36.34 -11.85 10.42
C THR A 13 -34.86 -12.25 10.16
N GLU A 14 -34.24 -11.73 9.12
CA GLU A 14 -32.83 -11.98 8.82
C GLU A 14 -31.92 -11.41 9.90
N ALA A 15 -32.17 -10.16 10.34
CA ALA A 15 -31.39 -9.55 11.41
C ALA A 15 -31.44 -10.39 12.69
N THR A 16 -32.65 -10.87 13.06
CA THR A 16 -32.85 -11.76 14.23
C THR A 16 -32.04 -13.07 14.08
N ARG A 17 -32.11 -13.69 12.90
CA ARG A 17 -31.40 -14.93 12.63
C ARG A 17 -29.89 -14.73 12.70
N GLN A 18 -29.37 -13.63 12.15
CA GLN A 18 -27.94 -13.33 12.21
C GLN A 18 -27.47 -13.03 13.63
N LEU A 19 -28.21 -12.24 14.40
CA LEU A 19 -27.90 -11.97 15.80
C LEU A 19 -27.86 -13.27 16.62
N LYS A 20 -28.82 -14.19 16.41
CA LYS A 20 -28.80 -15.49 17.05
C LYS A 20 -27.52 -16.28 16.73
N ARG A 21 -27.16 -16.39 15.43
CA ARG A 21 -25.93 -17.07 14.98
C ARG A 21 -24.66 -16.44 15.56
N MET A 22 -24.58 -15.11 15.59
CA MET A 22 -23.44 -14.41 16.17
C MET A 22 -23.34 -14.64 17.69
N THR A 23 -24.48 -14.75 18.40
CA THR A 23 -24.51 -15.07 19.82
C THR A 23 -24.07 -16.52 20.07
N GLU A 24 -24.58 -17.48 19.28
CA GLU A 24 -24.18 -18.89 19.34
C GLU A 24 -22.68 -19.06 19.02
N ALA A 25 -22.14 -18.24 18.14
CA ALA A 25 -20.70 -18.20 17.81
C ALA A 25 -19.87 -17.40 18.83
N LEU A 26 -20.45 -16.94 19.95
CA LEU A 26 -19.80 -16.15 21.01
C LEU A 26 -19.19 -14.83 20.53
N LEU A 27 -19.65 -14.31 19.41
CA LEU A 27 -19.15 -13.03 18.85
C LEU A 27 -19.78 -11.83 19.55
N ILE A 28 -21.05 -11.95 19.90
CA ILE A 28 -21.82 -10.93 20.59
C ILE A 28 -22.56 -11.53 21.78
N GLU A 29 -22.94 -10.69 22.71
CA GLU A 29 -23.80 -11.03 23.84
C GLU A 29 -24.93 -10.02 23.94
N ARG A 30 -26.07 -10.46 24.51
CA ARG A 30 -27.21 -9.62 24.74
C ARG A 30 -27.16 -9.06 26.15
N LEU A 31 -27.22 -7.74 26.25
CA LEU A 31 -27.25 -7.03 27.52
C LEU A 31 -28.63 -7.09 28.17
N PRO A 32 -28.73 -6.89 29.49
CA PRO A 32 -30.04 -6.92 30.22
C PRO A 32 -31.12 -6.01 29.64
N GLU A 33 -30.72 -4.84 29.14
CA GLU A 33 -31.61 -3.85 28.49
C GLU A 33 -32.04 -4.27 27.05
N GLY A 34 -31.54 -5.42 26.57
CA GLY A 34 -31.91 -5.98 25.26
C GLY A 34 -31.03 -5.52 24.09
N ALA A 35 -30.03 -4.65 24.32
CA ALA A 35 -29.01 -4.30 23.37
C ALA A 35 -28.02 -5.44 23.18
N TYR A 36 -27.21 -5.38 22.09
CA TYR A 36 -26.13 -6.33 21.83
C TYR A 36 -24.79 -5.61 21.90
N THR A 37 -23.79 -6.30 22.44
CA THR A 37 -22.40 -5.85 22.44
C THR A 37 -21.47 -6.96 21.97
N ALA A 38 -20.29 -6.60 21.44
CA ALA A 38 -19.28 -7.60 21.10
C ALA A 38 -18.68 -8.19 22.37
N THR A 39 -18.51 -9.52 22.41
CA THR A 39 -17.78 -10.21 23.48
C THR A 39 -16.27 -9.88 23.40
N PRO A 40 -15.45 -10.19 24.41
CA PRO A 40 -13.98 -10.11 24.28
C PRO A 40 -13.45 -10.90 23.05
N TYR A 41 -14.01 -12.09 22.81
CA TYR A 41 -13.66 -12.90 21.63
C TYR A 41 -14.07 -12.22 20.32
N GLY A 42 -15.28 -11.67 20.23
CA GLY A 42 -15.75 -10.92 19.07
C GLY A 42 -14.90 -9.70 18.77
N ARG A 43 -14.48 -8.94 19.80
CA ARG A 43 -13.56 -7.80 19.67
C ARG A 43 -12.19 -8.23 19.16
N LEU A 44 -11.65 -9.35 19.65
CA LEU A 44 -10.39 -9.89 19.16
C LEU A 44 -10.46 -10.25 17.67
N LEU A 45 -11.53 -10.94 17.23
CA LEU A 45 -11.72 -11.24 15.81
C LEU A 45 -11.87 -10.01 14.94
N LEU A 46 -12.58 -8.98 15.41
CA LEU A 46 -12.67 -7.70 14.70
C LEU A 46 -11.30 -7.02 14.55
N GLN A 47 -10.41 -7.13 15.53
CA GLN A 47 -9.04 -6.60 15.44
C GLN A 47 -8.17 -7.38 14.44
N LEU A 48 -8.40 -8.67 14.28
CA LEU A 48 -7.65 -9.54 13.37
C LEU A 48 -8.22 -9.56 11.92
N SER A 49 -9.44 -9.07 11.72
CA SER A 49 -10.14 -9.19 10.43
C SER A 49 -9.76 -8.17 9.34
N PRO A 50 -9.17 -6.98 9.59
CA PRO A 50 -9.02 -5.94 8.56
C PRO A 50 -8.27 -6.42 7.32
N SER A 51 -7.19 -7.20 7.49
CA SER A 51 -6.40 -7.71 6.36
C SER A 51 -7.19 -8.72 5.53
N LEU A 52 -7.92 -9.61 6.20
CA LEU A 52 -8.75 -10.62 5.52
C LEU A 52 -9.92 -9.96 4.78
N GLU A 53 -10.56 -8.98 5.40
CA GLU A 53 -11.64 -8.20 4.79
C GLU A 53 -11.15 -7.46 3.54
N PHE A 54 -10.00 -6.77 3.62
CA PHE A 54 -9.41 -6.05 2.51
C PHE A 54 -9.09 -6.98 1.33
N VAL A 55 -8.41 -8.10 1.59
CA VAL A 55 -8.07 -9.08 0.54
C VAL A 55 -9.33 -9.70 -0.07
N SER A 56 -10.35 -10.03 0.75
CA SER A 56 -11.62 -10.59 0.27
C SER A 56 -12.40 -9.60 -0.58
N ARG A 57 -12.41 -8.32 -0.22
CA ARG A 57 -13.06 -7.23 -0.99
C ARG A 57 -12.43 -7.07 -2.37
N HIS A 58 -11.11 -7.22 -2.46
CA HIS A 58 -10.33 -7.09 -3.70
C HIS A 58 -9.85 -8.45 -4.25
N ARG A 59 -10.64 -9.52 -4.04
CA ARG A 59 -10.26 -10.90 -4.41
C ARG A 59 -9.83 -11.07 -5.86
N GLU A 60 -10.47 -10.36 -6.79
CA GLU A 60 -10.17 -10.45 -8.23
C GLU A 60 -8.78 -9.89 -8.53
N TYR A 61 -8.41 -8.79 -7.88
CA TYR A 61 -7.07 -8.23 -7.95
C TYR A 61 -6.05 -9.21 -7.33
N PHE A 62 -6.26 -9.63 -6.08
CA PHE A 62 -5.30 -10.47 -5.35
C PHE A 62 -5.17 -11.89 -5.92
N ALA A 63 -6.19 -12.44 -6.60
CA ALA A 63 -6.12 -13.74 -7.25
C ALA A 63 -5.04 -13.82 -8.35
N THR A 64 -4.60 -12.68 -8.87
CA THR A 64 -3.60 -12.58 -9.93
C THR A 64 -2.28 -11.95 -9.48
N ARG A 65 -2.08 -11.74 -8.16
CA ARG A 65 -0.89 -11.05 -7.61
C ARG A 65 -0.03 -11.97 -6.77
N ASP A 66 1.27 -11.78 -6.87
CA ASP A 66 2.26 -12.50 -6.08
C ASP A 66 2.80 -11.61 -4.95
N LEU A 67 2.48 -11.93 -3.71
CA LEU A 67 2.94 -11.24 -2.52
C LEU A 67 4.07 -12.00 -1.79
N SER A 68 4.56 -13.09 -2.36
CA SER A 68 5.56 -13.96 -1.72
C SER A 68 6.89 -13.26 -1.39
N ARG A 69 7.16 -12.14 -2.06
CA ARG A 69 8.36 -11.31 -1.83
C ARG A 69 8.22 -10.31 -0.69
N LEU A 70 7.00 -10.11 -0.19
CA LEU A 70 6.78 -9.27 0.98
C LEU A 70 6.99 -10.05 2.27
N PRO A 71 7.72 -9.52 3.25
CA PRO A 71 7.78 -10.09 4.58
C PRO A 71 6.40 -10.27 5.20
N TYR A 72 6.21 -11.38 5.92
CA TYR A 72 4.95 -11.73 6.57
C TYR A 72 4.37 -10.60 7.46
N ALA A 73 5.25 -9.84 8.11
CA ALA A 73 4.85 -8.70 8.92
C ALA A 73 4.05 -7.62 8.14
N PHE A 74 4.40 -7.40 6.86
CA PHE A 74 3.66 -6.45 6.01
C PHE A 74 2.40 -7.07 5.40
N VAL A 75 2.44 -8.36 5.06
CA VAL A 75 1.24 -9.07 4.59
C VAL A 75 0.16 -9.08 5.68
N ASN A 76 0.52 -9.30 6.94
CA ASN A 76 -0.42 -9.24 8.07
C ASN A 76 -1.05 -7.85 8.26
N ARG A 77 -0.34 -6.79 7.89
CA ARG A 77 -0.79 -5.41 7.98
C ARG A 77 -1.46 -4.89 6.71
N ILE A 78 -1.69 -5.75 5.70
CA ILE A 78 -2.24 -5.32 4.40
C ILE A 78 -3.62 -4.65 4.53
N GLY A 79 -4.35 -4.94 5.60
CA GLY A 79 -5.60 -4.26 5.96
C GLY A 79 -5.45 -2.75 6.22
N GLU A 80 -4.22 -2.24 6.46
CA GLU A 80 -3.94 -0.82 6.57
C GLU A 80 -4.16 -0.07 5.24
N LEU A 81 -4.23 -0.82 4.11
CA LEU A 81 -4.54 -0.28 2.79
C LEU A 81 -6.05 -0.15 2.51
N THR A 82 -6.92 -0.49 3.45
CA THR A 82 -8.39 -0.57 3.26
C THR A 82 -9.03 0.73 2.77
N GLN A 83 -8.48 1.88 3.13
CA GLN A 83 -8.99 3.19 2.68
C GLN A 83 -8.42 3.62 1.32
N GLY A 84 -7.57 2.80 0.73
CA GLY A 84 -7.03 3.05 -0.61
C GLY A 84 -8.06 2.76 -1.71
N THR A 85 -7.93 3.50 -2.81
CA THR A 85 -8.71 3.30 -4.03
C THR A 85 -7.91 2.45 -5.01
N LEU A 86 -8.51 1.37 -5.52
CA LEU A 86 -7.89 0.53 -6.54
C LEU A 86 -8.04 1.18 -7.92
N HIS A 87 -6.91 1.42 -8.59
CA HIS A 87 -6.84 1.85 -9.98
C HIS A 87 -6.46 0.66 -10.87
N MET A 88 -7.30 0.36 -11.84
CA MET A 88 -7.13 -0.79 -12.75
C MET A 88 -6.56 -0.42 -14.11
N GLU A 89 -6.48 0.86 -14.44
CA GLU A 89 -5.98 1.35 -15.72
C GLU A 89 -4.51 1.76 -15.60
N THR A 90 -3.63 1.12 -16.38
CA THR A 90 -2.18 1.38 -16.36
C THR A 90 -1.83 2.84 -16.62
N MET A 91 -2.47 3.48 -17.62
CA MET A 91 -2.20 4.88 -17.95
C MET A 91 -2.63 5.84 -16.85
N GLU A 92 -3.78 5.59 -16.22
CA GLU A 92 -4.22 6.39 -15.06
C GLU A 92 -3.22 6.29 -13.92
N SER A 93 -2.70 5.10 -13.67
CA SER A 93 -1.71 4.86 -12.61
C SER A 93 -0.37 5.55 -12.88
N ILE A 94 0.09 5.59 -14.12
CA ILE A 94 1.32 6.30 -14.50
C ILE A 94 1.14 7.80 -14.28
N VAL A 95 0.06 8.39 -14.81
CA VAL A 95 -0.27 9.82 -14.63
C VAL A 95 -0.43 10.18 -13.15
N ALA A 96 -1.12 9.34 -12.37
CA ALA A 96 -1.26 9.55 -10.94
C ALA A 96 0.09 9.48 -10.21
N GLY A 97 1.00 8.60 -10.61
CA GLY A 97 2.36 8.53 -10.09
C GLY A 97 3.18 9.81 -10.34
N GLU A 98 3.11 10.38 -11.55
CA GLU A 98 3.73 11.67 -11.87
C GLU A 98 3.15 12.82 -11.03
N GLN A 99 1.82 12.86 -10.89
CA GLN A 99 1.15 13.85 -10.06
C GLN A 99 1.51 13.72 -8.58
N LEU A 100 1.66 12.49 -8.08
CA LEU A 100 2.08 12.19 -6.72
C LEU A 100 3.48 12.74 -6.46
N MET A 101 4.42 12.56 -7.40
CA MET A 101 5.77 13.12 -7.32
C MET A 101 5.74 14.66 -7.28
N GLY A 102 4.96 15.30 -8.16
CA GLY A 102 4.84 16.75 -8.23
C GLY A 102 4.19 17.40 -6.99
N ARG A 103 3.40 16.64 -6.22
CA ARG A 103 2.71 17.10 -5.00
C ARG A 103 3.47 16.83 -3.71
N ALA A 104 4.51 16.00 -3.73
CA ALA A 104 5.31 15.70 -2.56
C ALA A 104 5.92 16.99 -1.96
N LYS A 105 5.86 17.14 -0.63
CA LYS A 105 6.34 18.34 0.07
C LYS A 105 7.62 18.12 0.85
N ARG A 106 7.81 16.91 1.41
CA ARG A 106 8.96 16.56 2.24
C ARG A 106 9.80 15.45 1.65
N TYR A 107 9.15 14.41 1.12
CA TYR A 107 9.86 13.28 0.55
C TYR A 107 9.02 12.58 -0.51
N PHE A 108 9.71 11.97 -1.47
CA PHE A 108 9.19 11.01 -2.45
C PHE A 108 10.13 9.81 -2.48
N TRP A 109 9.68 8.70 -1.96
CA TRP A 109 10.46 7.46 -1.90
C TRP A 109 9.75 6.37 -2.70
N ALA A 110 10.48 5.70 -3.60
CA ALA A 110 9.86 4.72 -4.49
C ALA A 110 10.67 3.44 -4.66
N LEU A 111 9.96 2.31 -4.72
CA LEU A 111 10.44 1.03 -5.23
C LEU A 111 9.91 0.89 -6.65
N VAL A 112 10.79 0.78 -7.64
CA VAL A 112 10.39 0.73 -9.05
C VAL A 112 11.12 -0.40 -9.80
N PRO A 113 10.46 -1.07 -10.78
CA PRO A 113 11.01 -2.25 -11.45
C PRO A 113 12.08 -1.93 -12.51
N GLY A 114 12.45 -0.68 -12.67
CA GLY A 114 13.45 -0.24 -13.63
C GLY A 114 13.90 1.18 -13.36
N PRO A 115 14.91 1.68 -14.11
CA PRO A 115 15.35 3.05 -14.00
C PRO A 115 14.17 3.98 -14.30
N GLY A 116 14.05 5.03 -13.48
CA GLY A 116 13.03 6.07 -13.70
C GLY A 116 13.12 6.62 -15.11
N SER A 117 11.98 7.02 -15.68
CA SER A 117 11.95 7.67 -16.99
C SER A 117 12.78 8.94 -16.95
N GLU A 118 13.63 9.17 -17.97
CA GLU A 118 14.34 10.45 -18.15
C GLU A 118 13.38 11.65 -18.18
N LEU A 119 12.10 11.40 -18.53
CA LEU A 119 11.04 12.40 -18.52
C LEU A 119 10.72 12.94 -17.11
N LEU A 120 11.03 12.18 -16.05
CA LEU A 120 10.78 12.60 -14.66
C LEU A 120 11.90 13.50 -14.11
N GLY A 121 13.06 13.55 -14.77
CA GLY A 121 14.23 14.33 -14.33
C GLY A 121 13.91 15.79 -14.03
N PRO A 122 13.22 16.53 -14.90
CA PRO A 122 12.85 17.94 -14.65
C PRO A 122 11.99 18.12 -13.38
N THR A 123 11.00 17.24 -13.16
CA THR A 123 10.13 17.28 -11.98
C THR A 123 10.93 16.99 -10.70
N VAL A 124 11.81 15.98 -10.73
CA VAL A 124 12.69 15.64 -9.59
C VAL A 124 13.58 16.84 -9.25
N HIS A 125 14.24 17.43 -10.25
CA HIS A 125 15.11 18.59 -10.06
C HIS A 125 14.36 19.78 -9.43
N GLU A 126 13.20 20.15 -9.99
CA GLU A 126 12.39 21.26 -9.46
C GLU A 126 11.97 21.03 -8.00
N GLN A 127 11.49 19.83 -7.68
CA GLN A 127 11.06 19.50 -6.32
C GLN A 127 12.23 19.37 -5.34
N ARG A 128 13.40 18.91 -5.82
CA ARG A 128 14.62 18.87 -5.02
C ARG A 128 15.06 20.28 -4.60
N LEU A 129 14.96 21.26 -5.50
CA LEU A 129 15.23 22.67 -5.18
C LEU A 129 14.28 23.22 -4.11
N ARG A 130 13.08 22.63 -3.96
CA ARG A 130 12.11 22.94 -2.91
C ARG A 130 12.39 22.19 -1.60
N GLY A 131 13.43 21.36 -1.55
CA GLY A 131 13.84 20.59 -0.36
C GLY A 131 13.20 19.21 -0.23
N VAL A 132 12.55 18.68 -1.28
CA VAL A 132 11.98 17.33 -1.26
C VAL A 132 13.09 16.29 -1.31
N ASP A 133 13.07 15.30 -0.40
CA ASP A 133 14.01 14.18 -0.35
C ASP A 133 13.55 13.07 -1.31
N PHE A 134 14.35 12.78 -2.35
CA PHE A 134 14.07 11.73 -3.32
C PHE A 134 14.94 10.51 -3.08
N ARG A 135 14.29 9.34 -2.98
CA ARG A 135 14.98 8.03 -2.87
C ARG A 135 14.33 7.02 -3.79
N PHE A 136 15.14 6.34 -4.58
CA PHE A 136 14.69 5.27 -5.46
C PHE A 136 15.42 3.96 -5.15
N ALA A 137 14.68 2.87 -5.03
CA ALA A 137 15.24 1.54 -5.04
C ALA A 137 14.80 0.83 -6.32
N VAL A 138 15.77 0.34 -7.08
CA VAL A 138 15.63 -0.30 -8.39
C VAL A 138 16.22 -1.71 -8.36
N PRO A 139 16.01 -2.58 -9.37
CA PRO A 139 16.76 -3.80 -9.50
C PRO A 139 18.28 -3.51 -9.51
N VAL A 140 19.08 -4.33 -8.84
CA VAL A 140 20.51 -4.10 -8.69
C VAL A 140 21.25 -4.04 -10.05
N GLU A 141 20.73 -4.76 -11.04
CA GLU A 141 21.23 -4.73 -12.43
C GLU A 141 20.95 -3.41 -13.16
N SER A 142 20.03 -2.60 -12.63
CA SER A 142 19.71 -1.26 -13.15
C SER A 142 20.58 -0.16 -12.54
N LEU A 143 21.44 -0.49 -11.58
CA LEU A 143 22.37 0.50 -11.02
C LEU A 143 23.40 0.92 -12.07
N PRO A 144 23.81 2.20 -12.08
CA PRO A 144 24.93 2.64 -12.92
C PRO A 144 26.21 1.86 -12.55
N SER A 145 26.96 1.45 -13.57
CA SER A 145 28.21 0.70 -13.37
C SER A 145 29.37 1.57 -12.86
N LYS A 146 29.26 2.88 -13.00
CA LYS A 146 30.27 3.88 -12.58
C LYS A 146 29.59 5.03 -11.83
N ALA A 147 30.35 5.68 -10.97
CA ALA A 147 29.94 6.93 -10.36
C ALA A 147 29.69 8.02 -11.44
N PRO A 148 28.75 8.92 -11.23
CA PRO A 148 28.56 10.07 -12.10
C PRO A 148 29.80 10.96 -12.07
N PRO A 149 30.14 11.69 -13.16
CA PRO A 149 31.19 12.68 -13.13
C PRO A 149 30.84 13.81 -12.14
N PRO A 150 31.88 14.50 -11.59
CA PRO A 150 31.64 15.64 -10.70
C PRO A 150 30.73 16.69 -11.33
N GLY A 151 29.71 17.12 -10.60
CA GLY A 151 28.71 18.10 -11.07
C GLY A 151 27.57 17.51 -11.91
N ALA A 152 27.53 16.18 -12.08
CA ALA A 152 26.42 15.45 -12.72
C ALA A 152 25.76 14.42 -11.77
N GLU A 153 25.91 14.65 -10.47
CA GLU A 153 25.26 13.83 -9.46
C GLU A 153 23.73 13.94 -9.61
N PRO A 154 23.01 12.80 -9.50
CA PRO A 154 21.55 12.84 -9.58
C PRO A 154 20.94 13.58 -8.38
N ASP A 155 19.83 14.24 -8.59
CA ASP A 155 19.05 14.91 -7.55
C ASP A 155 18.30 13.93 -6.61
N TYR A 156 18.74 12.69 -6.52
CA TYR A 156 18.10 11.64 -5.72
C TYR A 156 19.11 10.59 -5.23
N ASP A 157 18.78 9.94 -4.14
CA ASP A 157 19.50 8.78 -3.64
C ASP A 157 19.02 7.50 -4.34
N LEU A 158 19.96 6.63 -4.73
CA LEU A 158 19.66 5.40 -5.47
C LEU A 158 20.24 4.17 -4.77
N ARG A 159 19.42 3.12 -4.65
CA ARG A 159 19.88 1.80 -4.17
C ARG A 159 19.36 0.68 -5.07
N GLY A 160 20.14 -0.39 -5.15
CA GLY A 160 19.80 -1.62 -5.87
C GLY A 160 19.29 -2.71 -4.96
N LEU A 161 18.21 -3.36 -5.34
CA LEU A 161 17.63 -4.53 -4.69
C LEU A 161 17.78 -5.76 -5.59
N GLY A 162 17.97 -6.93 -5.00
CA GLY A 162 17.99 -8.18 -5.78
C GLY A 162 16.66 -8.47 -6.47
N GLN A 163 15.56 -8.07 -5.86
CA GLN A 163 14.20 -8.16 -6.43
C GLN A 163 13.34 -7.01 -5.91
N ILE A 164 12.46 -6.50 -6.76
CA ILE A 164 11.45 -5.51 -6.36
C ILE A 164 10.21 -6.26 -5.86
N PRO A 165 9.79 -6.06 -4.59
CA PRO A 165 8.67 -6.79 -4.01
C PRO A 165 7.30 -6.27 -4.45
N ALA A 166 7.22 -4.97 -4.70
CA ALA A 166 6.06 -4.23 -5.17
C ALA A 166 6.52 -2.94 -5.82
N ILE A 167 5.79 -2.40 -6.79
CA ILE A 167 5.94 -1.00 -7.15
C ILE A 167 5.29 -0.19 -6.02
N LEU A 168 6.02 0.75 -5.49
CA LEU A 168 5.56 1.52 -4.35
C LEU A 168 6.07 2.95 -4.47
N ALA A 169 5.21 3.92 -4.14
CA ALA A 169 5.61 5.28 -3.88
C ALA A 169 5.05 5.74 -2.53
N ALA A 170 5.90 6.31 -1.71
CA ALA A 170 5.54 6.86 -0.41
C ALA A 170 5.90 8.34 -0.37
N THR A 171 4.92 9.18 -0.05
CA THR A 171 5.12 10.62 0.22
C THR A 171 4.54 10.98 1.58
N ASP A 172 4.63 12.24 1.94
CA ASP A 172 4.03 12.76 3.17
C ASP A 172 2.51 12.99 3.07
N GLU A 173 1.92 12.94 1.88
CA GLU A 173 0.49 13.18 1.68
C GLU A 173 -0.25 12.03 0.99
N GLU A 174 0.43 11.27 0.15
CA GLU A 174 -0.17 10.22 -0.66
C GLU A 174 0.77 9.01 -0.75
N GLY A 175 0.20 7.83 -0.95
CA GLY A 175 0.95 6.62 -1.20
C GLY A 175 0.36 5.82 -2.36
N PHE A 176 1.20 5.03 -2.98
CA PHE A 176 0.82 4.08 -4.03
C PHE A 176 1.47 2.72 -3.78
N VAL A 177 0.74 1.66 -4.06
CA VAL A 177 1.30 0.30 -4.09
C VAL A 177 0.64 -0.55 -5.17
N SER A 178 1.47 -1.21 -5.98
CA SER A 178 1.07 -2.22 -6.96
C SER A 178 1.84 -3.50 -6.71
N PHE A 179 1.13 -4.62 -6.56
CA PHE A 179 1.76 -5.93 -6.37
C PHE A 179 2.05 -6.60 -7.72
N PRO A 180 3.15 -7.36 -7.83
CA PRO A 180 3.54 -7.98 -9.08
C PRO A 180 2.49 -9.00 -9.55
N PRO A 181 2.14 -9.01 -10.84
CA PRO A 181 1.30 -10.07 -11.41
C PRO A 181 2.01 -11.43 -11.35
N VAL A 182 1.24 -12.50 -11.12
CA VAL A 182 1.76 -13.87 -11.18
C VAL A 182 2.21 -14.18 -12.61
N GLY A 183 3.53 -14.41 -12.80
CA GLY A 183 4.13 -14.77 -14.10
C GLY A 183 4.04 -13.71 -15.19
N GLY A 184 3.60 -12.48 -14.88
CA GLY A 184 3.37 -11.39 -15.80
C GLY A 184 4.38 -10.27 -15.75
N ARG A 185 4.24 -9.32 -16.68
CA ARG A 185 4.93 -8.03 -16.62
C ARG A 185 4.19 -7.08 -15.69
N TRP A 186 4.91 -6.15 -15.08
CA TRP A 186 4.33 -5.07 -14.30
C TRP A 186 3.26 -4.30 -15.09
N ASP A 187 2.06 -4.17 -14.54
CA ASP A 187 0.92 -3.49 -15.16
C ASP A 187 0.55 -2.18 -14.46
N TYR A 188 1.26 -1.84 -13.38
CA TYR A 188 1.07 -0.62 -12.59
C TYR A 188 -0.35 -0.46 -11.99
N THR A 189 -1.22 -1.46 -12.11
CA THR A 189 -2.50 -1.42 -11.42
C THR A 189 -2.29 -1.59 -9.91
N GLY A 190 -2.99 -0.80 -9.09
CA GLY A 190 -2.70 -0.81 -7.66
C GLY A 190 -3.54 0.18 -6.87
N PHE A 191 -3.20 0.31 -5.60
CA PHE A 191 -3.94 1.11 -4.63
C PHE A 191 -3.26 2.46 -4.41
N TYR A 192 -4.06 3.53 -4.44
CA TYR A 192 -3.70 4.87 -4.00
C TYR A 192 -4.40 5.19 -2.69
N GLY A 193 -3.70 5.83 -1.76
CA GLY A 193 -4.28 6.18 -0.47
C GLY A 193 -3.65 7.41 0.17
N ARG A 194 -4.46 8.08 1.03
CA ARG A 194 -4.07 9.26 1.83
C ARG A 194 -4.29 9.03 3.32
N ASP A 195 -4.88 7.90 3.67
CA ASP A 195 -5.12 7.55 5.05
C ASP A 195 -3.79 7.37 5.81
N PRO A 196 -3.68 7.83 7.07
CA PRO A 196 -2.44 7.73 7.83
C PRO A 196 -1.88 6.30 7.96
N LYS A 197 -2.74 5.27 8.04
CA LYS A 197 -2.28 3.87 8.09
C LYS A 197 -1.71 3.42 6.75
N PHE A 198 -2.36 3.81 5.64
CA PHE A 198 -1.86 3.57 4.28
C PHE A 198 -0.48 4.19 4.09
N LEU A 199 -0.32 5.47 4.46
CA LEU A 199 0.95 6.19 4.36
C LEU A 199 2.03 5.54 5.24
N GLN A 200 1.68 5.14 6.46
CA GLN A 200 2.62 4.47 7.34
C GLN A 200 3.05 3.11 6.80
N TRP A 201 2.12 2.32 6.26
CA TRP A 201 2.41 1.03 5.66
C TRP A 201 3.37 1.17 4.45
N THR A 202 3.08 2.07 3.52
CA THR A 202 3.94 2.31 2.34
C THR A 202 5.33 2.78 2.74
N LYS A 203 5.42 3.68 3.72
CA LYS A 203 6.68 4.17 4.27
C LYS A 203 7.49 3.05 4.94
N ASP A 204 6.86 2.23 5.77
CA ASP A 204 7.52 1.13 6.48
C ASP A 204 8.07 0.08 5.50
N VAL A 205 7.27 -0.27 4.47
CA VAL A 205 7.72 -1.19 3.41
C VAL A 205 8.92 -0.61 2.67
N PHE A 206 8.84 0.66 2.26
CA PHE A 206 9.97 1.31 1.59
C PHE A 206 11.23 1.26 2.44
N LEU A 207 11.17 1.69 3.69
CA LEU A 207 12.34 1.74 4.59
C LEU A 207 12.94 0.36 4.83
N HIS A 208 12.11 -0.66 5.01
CA HIS A 208 12.57 -2.04 5.18
C HIS A 208 13.44 -2.51 4.00
N PHE A 209 13.01 -2.28 2.77
CA PHE A 209 13.78 -2.67 1.58
C PHE A 209 14.92 -1.70 1.29
N TRP A 210 14.74 -0.42 1.59
CA TRP A 210 15.80 0.58 1.45
C TRP A 210 17.05 0.22 2.26
N GLU A 211 16.88 -0.21 3.50
CA GLU A 211 17.98 -0.59 4.37
C GLU A 211 18.79 -1.79 3.83
N GLN A 212 18.16 -2.69 3.10
CA GLN A 212 18.76 -3.87 2.49
C GLN A 212 19.43 -3.56 1.15
N GLY A 213 19.13 -2.40 0.56
CA GLY A 213 19.57 -2.04 -0.78
C GLY A 213 21.07 -1.73 -0.85
N LYS A 214 21.73 -2.25 -1.90
CA LYS A 214 23.12 -1.89 -2.24
C LYS A 214 23.16 -0.44 -2.74
N ARG A 215 24.01 0.38 -2.16
CA ARG A 215 24.20 1.77 -2.62
C ARG A 215 24.73 1.81 -4.05
N ALA A 216 24.22 2.77 -4.84
CA ALA A 216 24.83 3.11 -6.12
C ALA A 216 26.27 3.60 -5.92
N PRO A 217 27.18 3.44 -6.91
CA PRO A 217 28.52 4.01 -6.85
C PRO A 217 28.44 5.53 -6.67
N THR A 218 29.13 6.04 -5.65
CA THR A 218 29.33 7.47 -5.41
C THR A 218 30.77 7.82 -5.65
N LEU A 219 31.07 9.11 -5.90
CA LEU A 219 32.45 9.62 -6.02
C LEU A 219 33.23 9.38 -4.72
#